data_a670d8215ddaad3f68c661aa59865d5b
#
_entry.id   a670d8215ddaad3f68c661aa59865d5b
#
_cell.length_a   1.000
_cell.length_b   1.000
_cell.length_c   1.000
_cell.angle_alpha   90.00
_cell.angle_beta   90.00
_cell.angle_gamma   90.00
#
_symmetry.space_group_name_H-M   'P 1'
#
loop_
_entity.id
_entity.type
_entity.pdbx_description
1 polymer ?
#
loop_
_entity_poly.entity_id
_entity_poly.type
_entity_poly.pdbx_seq_one_letter_code
_entity_poly.pdbx_strand_id
1 'polypeptide(L)'
;GRSDYPNQVNNVLCFPFIFRGALDVGATGINEQMKMACVKALAAMAQQEVSDEVAMAYPGEQLTFGPDYLIPKPFDPRLITTIAPAVAQAAMNSGIATRPIADLGAYREKLREFVYQTGVGMRAVFSAAKRGRKTRIVYPDGEDERMLRAAQTILNEGLTRPILIGRPDVIAARLER
;
A
#
# COMPACT_ATOMS: atom_id res chain seq x y z
N GLY A 1 5.44 -2.12 13.80
CA GLY A 1 6.09 -0.92 14.30
C GLY A 1 5.08 0.10 14.80
N ARG A 2 5.53 1.09 15.51
CA ARG A 2 4.71 2.21 16.01
C ARG A 2 4.74 3.35 15.00
N SER A 3 3.60 4.00 14.79
CA SER A 3 3.45 5.10 13.84
C SER A 3 3.78 6.49 14.43
N ASP A 4 4.00 6.54 15.74
CA ASP A 4 4.35 7.75 16.49
C ASP A 4 5.86 8.13 16.44
N TYR A 5 6.64 7.34 15.70
CA TYR A 5 8.06 7.59 15.43
C TYR A 5 8.34 7.57 13.93
N PRO A 6 9.34 8.33 13.44
CA PRO A 6 9.79 8.23 12.06
C PRO A 6 10.35 6.82 11.77
N ASN A 7 10.47 6.48 10.50
CA ASN A 7 11.04 5.22 10.04
C ASN A 7 10.34 3.98 10.60
N GLN A 8 9.01 3.95 10.56
CA GLN A 8 8.23 2.80 11.00
C GLN A 8 8.64 1.55 10.23
N VAL A 9 9.17 0.54 10.92
CA VAL A 9 9.38 -0.80 10.35
C VAL A 9 8.04 -1.55 10.35
N ASN A 10 7.48 -1.71 9.16
CA ASN A 10 6.20 -2.37 8.96
C ASN A 10 6.35 -3.59 8.05
N ASN A 11 5.81 -4.73 8.48
CA ASN A 11 5.87 -5.98 7.72
C ASN A 11 5.26 -5.85 6.31
N VAL A 12 4.30 -4.96 6.13
CA VAL A 12 3.63 -4.72 4.84
C VAL A 12 4.58 -4.23 3.74
N LEU A 13 5.73 -3.66 4.11
CA LEU A 13 6.76 -3.24 3.15
C LEU A 13 7.41 -4.44 2.44
N CYS A 14 7.49 -5.57 3.10
CA CYS A 14 8.15 -6.78 2.59
C CYS A 14 7.15 -7.90 2.30
N PHE A 15 6.28 -8.21 3.25
CA PHE A 15 5.45 -9.41 3.27
C PHE A 15 4.68 -9.69 1.97
N PRO A 16 3.88 -8.76 1.39
CA PRO A 16 3.14 -9.10 0.18
C PRO A 16 4.07 -9.34 -1.02
N PHE A 17 5.14 -8.59 -1.12
CA PHE A 17 5.96 -8.49 -2.33
C PHE A 17 7.05 -9.58 -2.41
N ILE A 18 7.60 -10.02 -1.27
CA ILE A 18 8.53 -11.14 -1.23
C ILE A 18 7.83 -12.44 -1.61
N PHE A 19 6.59 -12.64 -1.13
CA PHE A 19 5.78 -13.79 -1.53
C PHE A 19 5.35 -13.69 -2.99
N ARG A 20 4.99 -12.50 -3.46
CA ARG A 20 4.65 -12.28 -4.86
C ARG A 20 5.80 -12.70 -5.79
N GLY A 21 7.01 -12.21 -5.52
CA GLY A 21 8.19 -12.57 -6.31
C GLY A 21 8.52 -14.06 -6.23
N ALA A 22 8.43 -14.65 -5.04
CA ALA A 22 8.68 -16.09 -4.85
C ALA A 22 7.67 -16.97 -5.57
N LEU A 23 6.38 -16.67 -5.44
CA LEU A 23 5.30 -17.47 -6.05
C LEU A 23 5.27 -17.36 -7.56
N ASP A 24 5.54 -16.18 -8.11
CA ASP A 24 5.51 -15.97 -9.57
C ASP A 24 6.59 -16.78 -10.29
N VAL A 25 7.75 -17.00 -9.66
CA VAL A 25 8.81 -17.90 -10.20
C VAL A 25 8.70 -19.34 -9.69
N GLY A 26 7.68 -19.68 -8.90
CA GLY A 26 7.52 -20.99 -8.32
C GLY A 26 8.70 -21.38 -7.43
N ALA A 27 9.21 -20.46 -6.61
CA ALA A 27 10.31 -20.77 -5.71
C ALA A 27 9.91 -21.84 -4.69
N THR A 28 10.81 -22.79 -4.42
CA THR A 28 10.56 -23.88 -3.46
C THR A 28 10.67 -23.43 -2.00
N GLY A 29 11.11 -22.21 -1.75
CA GLY A 29 11.21 -21.60 -0.44
C GLY A 29 11.68 -20.15 -0.54
N ILE A 30 11.83 -19.50 0.59
CA ILE A 30 12.39 -18.12 0.69
C ILE A 30 13.75 -18.23 1.40
N ASN A 31 14.83 -18.05 0.64
CA ASN A 31 16.19 -18.13 1.14
C ASN A 31 16.76 -16.74 1.53
N GLU A 32 17.95 -16.71 2.10
CA GLU A 32 18.63 -15.48 2.55
C GLU A 32 18.95 -14.52 1.39
N GLN A 33 19.22 -15.04 0.19
CA GLN A 33 19.47 -14.21 -0.99
C GLN A 33 18.24 -13.43 -1.39
N MET A 34 17.05 -14.03 -1.33
CA MET A 34 15.77 -13.38 -1.60
C MET A 34 15.43 -12.32 -0.54
N LYS A 35 15.67 -12.62 0.73
CA LYS A 35 15.49 -11.65 1.84
C LYS A 35 16.41 -10.45 1.66
N MET A 36 17.68 -10.71 1.35
CA MET A 36 18.66 -9.65 1.11
C MET A 36 18.32 -8.81 -0.13
N ALA A 37 17.78 -9.42 -1.19
CA ALA A 37 17.31 -8.70 -2.37
C ALA A 37 16.15 -7.75 -2.02
N CYS A 38 15.21 -8.21 -1.18
CA CYS A 38 14.13 -7.37 -0.67
C CYS A 38 14.66 -6.17 0.13
N VAL A 39 15.60 -6.40 1.07
CA VAL A 39 16.21 -5.33 1.88
C VAL A 39 16.90 -4.29 1.00
N LYS A 40 17.71 -4.75 0.03
CA LYS A 40 18.41 -3.85 -0.89
C LYS A 40 17.45 -3.05 -1.77
N ALA A 41 16.37 -3.67 -2.23
CA ALA A 41 15.33 -3.01 -3.01
C ALA A 41 14.63 -1.91 -2.20
N LEU A 42 14.26 -2.18 -0.94
CA LEU A 42 13.68 -1.20 -0.03
C LEU A 42 14.63 -0.02 0.24
N ALA A 43 15.91 -0.31 0.53
CA ALA A 43 16.92 0.71 0.78
C ALA A 43 17.13 1.62 -0.45
N ALA A 44 17.19 1.03 -1.64
CA ALA A 44 17.31 1.79 -2.89
C ALA A 44 16.08 2.67 -3.17
N MET A 45 14.87 2.18 -2.87
CA MET A 45 13.64 2.97 -3.01
C MET A 45 13.60 4.19 -2.10
N ALA A 46 14.09 4.07 -0.85
CA ALA A 46 14.13 5.19 0.08
C ALA A 46 15.01 6.36 -0.42
N GLN A 47 16.00 6.07 -1.26
CA GLN A 47 16.90 7.06 -1.84
C GLN A 47 16.36 7.71 -3.13
N GLN A 48 15.27 7.21 -3.68
CA GLN A 48 14.63 7.76 -4.87
C GLN A 48 13.64 8.86 -4.50
N GLU A 49 13.42 9.78 -5.41
CA GLU A 49 12.33 10.75 -5.26
C GLU A 49 10.99 10.04 -5.12
N VAL A 50 10.19 10.55 -4.22
CA VAL A 50 8.84 10.02 -3.94
C VAL A 50 7.89 10.52 -5.02
N SER A 51 7.01 9.66 -5.51
CA SER A 51 6.00 10.04 -6.47
C SER A 51 4.94 10.97 -5.86
N ASP A 52 4.30 11.77 -6.70
CA ASP A 52 3.20 12.66 -6.28
C ASP A 52 2.07 11.91 -5.60
N GLU A 53 1.79 10.66 -6.02
CA GLU A 53 0.78 9.79 -5.41
C GLU A 53 1.11 9.49 -3.94
N VAL A 54 2.38 9.23 -3.64
CA VAL A 54 2.84 9.00 -2.26
C VAL A 54 2.84 10.31 -1.47
N ALA A 55 3.28 11.41 -2.06
CA ALA A 55 3.25 12.71 -1.41
C ALA A 55 1.82 13.14 -1.04
N MET A 56 0.84 12.88 -1.90
CA MET A 56 -0.58 13.13 -1.62
C MET A 56 -1.15 12.21 -0.52
N ALA A 57 -0.64 10.98 -0.39
CA ALA A 57 -1.08 10.05 0.64
C ALA A 57 -0.55 10.39 2.04
N TYR A 58 0.52 11.19 2.12
CA TYR A 58 1.17 11.57 3.39
C TYR A 58 1.39 13.10 3.46
N PRO A 59 0.31 13.89 3.50
CA PRO A 59 0.41 15.34 3.50
C PRO A 59 1.15 15.85 4.75
N GLY A 60 2.09 16.78 4.54
CA GLY A 60 2.86 17.40 5.63
C GLY A 60 4.06 16.59 6.13
N GLU A 61 4.33 15.42 5.58
CA GLU A 61 5.54 14.66 5.90
C GLU A 61 6.70 15.02 4.95
N GLN A 62 7.92 15.11 5.49
CA GLN A 62 9.13 15.19 4.66
C GLN A 62 9.49 13.79 4.15
N LEU A 63 9.26 13.55 2.86
CA LEU A 63 9.51 12.28 2.20
C LEU A 63 10.82 12.27 1.40
N THR A 64 11.83 12.97 1.91
CA THR A 64 13.17 13.03 1.31
C THR A 64 14.13 12.20 2.13
N PHE A 65 14.99 11.41 1.48
CA PHE A 65 15.96 10.55 2.15
C PHE A 65 16.79 11.32 3.18
N GLY A 66 16.77 10.84 4.41
CA GLY A 66 17.42 11.47 5.55
C GLY A 66 17.07 10.75 6.85
N PRO A 67 17.46 11.30 8.02
CA PRO A 67 17.25 10.66 9.32
C PRO A 67 15.81 10.26 9.61
N ASP A 68 14.85 11.02 9.08
CA ASP A 68 13.42 10.80 9.29
C ASP A 68 12.74 10.00 8.16
N TYR A 69 13.47 9.70 7.08
CA TYR A 69 12.97 8.91 5.94
C TYR A 69 14.06 7.95 5.42
N LEU A 70 14.27 6.86 6.15
CA LEU A 70 15.19 5.77 5.78
C LEU A 70 14.46 4.58 5.16
N ILE A 71 13.14 4.51 5.32
CA ILE A 71 12.28 3.40 4.93
C ILE A 71 11.11 3.96 4.12
N PRO A 72 10.78 3.37 2.94
CA PRO A 72 9.63 3.79 2.14
C PRO A 72 8.32 3.69 2.90
N LYS A 73 7.31 4.45 2.48
CA LYS A 73 5.99 4.39 3.09
C LYS A 73 5.22 3.14 2.65
N PRO A 74 4.36 2.57 3.52
CA PRO A 74 3.62 1.33 3.26
C PRO A 74 2.70 1.36 2.04
N PHE A 75 2.19 2.53 1.67
CA PHE A 75 1.28 2.69 0.52
C PHE A 75 1.98 3.19 -0.76
N ASP A 76 3.31 3.04 -0.84
CA ASP A 76 4.04 3.36 -2.05
C ASP A 76 3.74 2.31 -3.15
N PRO A 77 3.08 2.69 -4.27
CA PRO A 77 2.70 1.76 -5.32
C PRO A 77 3.92 1.14 -6.04
N ARG A 78 5.11 1.73 -5.89
CA ARG A 78 6.35 1.21 -6.45
C ARG A 78 6.88 -0.03 -5.73
N LEU A 79 6.41 -0.32 -4.51
CA LEU A 79 6.88 -1.46 -3.71
C LEU A 79 6.77 -2.79 -4.47
N ILE A 80 5.62 -3.08 -5.07
CA ILE A 80 5.41 -4.34 -5.79
C ILE A 80 6.28 -4.44 -7.05
N THR A 81 6.40 -3.35 -7.80
CA THR A 81 7.16 -3.32 -9.07
C THR A 81 8.67 -3.31 -8.86
N THR A 82 9.12 -3.03 -7.65
CA THR A 82 10.55 -3.00 -7.28
C THR A 82 10.96 -4.25 -6.54
N ILE A 83 10.22 -4.64 -5.50
CA ILE A 83 10.60 -5.75 -4.61
C ILE A 83 10.33 -7.11 -5.28
N ALA A 84 9.14 -7.34 -5.84
CA ALA A 84 8.82 -8.64 -6.41
C ALA A 84 9.79 -9.07 -7.54
N PRO A 85 10.18 -8.20 -8.49
CA PRO A 85 11.20 -8.57 -9.48
C PRO A 85 12.59 -8.81 -8.90
N ALA A 86 13.01 -8.06 -7.88
CA ALA A 86 14.28 -8.28 -7.22
C ALA A 86 14.34 -9.64 -6.51
N VAL A 87 13.26 -10.00 -5.84
CA VAL A 87 13.11 -11.31 -5.18
C VAL A 87 13.04 -12.45 -6.19
N ALA A 88 12.26 -12.28 -7.27
CA ALA A 88 12.18 -13.26 -8.36
C ALA A 88 13.55 -13.52 -8.99
N GLN A 89 14.31 -12.46 -9.28
CA GLN A 89 15.67 -12.57 -9.79
C GLN A 89 16.60 -13.31 -8.82
N ALA A 90 16.53 -13.01 -7.52
CA ALA A 90 17.34 -13.69 -6.50
C ALA A 90 16.98 -15.18 -6.39
N ALA A 91 15.70 -15.54 -6.49
CA ALA A 91 15.25 -16.92 -6.52
C ALA A 91 15.79 -17.68 -7.76
N MET A 92 15.75 -17.04 -8.92
CA MET A 92 16.31 -17.62 -10.14
C MET A 92 17.84 -17.80 -10.04
N ASN A 93 18.54 -16.78 -9.55
CA ASN A 93 19.99 -16.82 -9.39
C ASN A 93 20.46 -17.89 -8.37
N SER A 94 19.64 -18.16 -7.36
CA SER A 94 19.92 -19.19 -6.35
C SER A 94 19.44 -20.60 -6.73
N GLY A 95 18.89 -20.77 -7.93
CA GLY A 95 18.49 -22.07 -8.46
C GLY A 95 17.26 -22.69 -7.83
N ILE A 96 16.48 -21.93 -7.04
CA ILE A 96 15.27 -22.45 -6.36
C ILE A 96 13.96 -22.11 -7.11
N ALA A 97 14.06 -21.39 -8.22
CA ALA A 97 12.92 -21.05 -9.07
C ALA A 97 12.58 -22.23 -9.99
N THR A 98 11.36 -22.75 -9.93
CA THR A 98 10.87 -23.82 -10.80
C THR A 98 10.25 -23.31 -12.10
N ARG A 99 9.90 -22.02 -12.14
CA ARG A 99 9.29 -21.33 -13.30
C ARG A 99 10.03 -20.01 -13.55
N PRO A 100 11.25 -20.05 -14.07
CA PRO A 100 12.03 -18.82 -14.26
C PRO A 100 11.34 -17.86 -15.24
N ILE A 101 11.41 -16.58 -14.93
CA ILE A 101 10.90 -15.48 -15.76
C ILE A 101 11.99 -15.09 -16.75
N ALA A 102 11.73 -15.23 -18.05
CA ALA A 102 12.69 -14.91 -19.10
C ALA A 102 12.89 -13.39 -19.28
N ASP A 103 11.81 -12.61 -19.15
CA ASP A 103 11.80 -11.15 -19.31
C ASP A 103 11.29 -10.47 -18.06
N LEU A 104 12.20 -9.94 -17.26
CA LEU A 104 11.89 -9.16 -16.06
C LEU A 104 11.31 -7.76 -16.37
N GLY A 105 11.57 -7.24 -17.57
CA GLY A 105 10.97 -5.99 -18.03
C GLY A 105 9.46 -6.18 -18.24
N ALA A 106 9.08 -7.17 -19.03
CA ALA A 106 7.68 -7.54 -19.23
C ALA A 106 6.99 -7.92 -17.90
N TYR A 107 7.70 -8.56 -16.98
CA TYR A 107 7.17 -8.88 -15.66
C TYR A 107 6.88 -7.62 -14.83
N ARG A 108 7.77 -6.61 -14.86
CA ARG A 108 7.52 -5.32 -14.19
C ARG A 108 6.30 -4.60 -14.76
N GLU A 109 6.14 -4.61 -16.09
CA GLU A 109 4.96 -4.00 -16.73
C GLU A 109 3.68 -4.71 -16.29
N LYS A 110 3.67 -6.05 -16.27
CA LYS A 110 2.53 -6.83 -15.77
C LYS A 110 2.18 -6.51 -14.31
N LEU A 111 3.19 -6.32 -13.46
CA LEU A 111 2.96 -5.91 -12.06
C LEU A 111 2.42 -4.47 -11.97
N ARG A 112 2.89 -3.58 -12.83
CA ARG A 112 2.40 -2.20 -12.93
C ARG A 112 0.93 -2.17 -13.36
N GLU A 113 0.58 -2.92 -14.42
CA GLU A 113 -0.80 -3.08 -14.85
C GLU A 113 -1.69 -3.65 -13.74
N PHE A 114 -1.21 -4.61 -12.96
CA PHE A 114 -1.94 -5.18 -11.83
C PHE A 114 -2.29 -4.13 -10.78
N VAL A 115 -1.38 -3.23 -10.44
CA VAL A 115 -1.63 -2.10 -9.52
C VAL A 115 -2.71 -1.18 -10.10
N TYR A 116 -2.61 -0.83 -11.38
CA TYR A 116 -3.59 0.05 -12.05
C TYR A 116 -4.94 -0.63 -12.29
N GLN A 117 -4.98 -1.94 -12.60
CA GLN A 117 -6.23 -2.69 -12.79
C GLN A 117 -7.06 -2.77 -11.51
N THR A 118 -6.43 -2.87 -10.34
CA THR A 118 -7.14 -2.81 -9.06
C THR A 118 -7.87 -1.47 -8.92
N GLY A 119 -7.22 -0.36 -9.32
CA GLY A 119 -7.86 0.96 -9.38
C GLY A 119 -8.96 1.05 -10.44
N VAL A 120 -8.78 0.43 -11.61
CA VAL A 120 -9.79 0.42 -12.68
C VAL A 120 -10.99 -0.46 -12.31
N GLY A 121 -10.76 -1.65 -11.72
CA GLY A 121 -11.84 -2.50 -11.22
C GLY A 121 -12.64 -1.82 -10.12
N MET A 122 -11.99 -1.16 -9.19
CA MET A 122 -12.63 -0.39 -8.13
C MET A 122 -13.36 0.85 -8.67
N ARG A 123 -12.92 1.47 -9.76
CA ARG A 123 -13.67 2.58 -10.41
C ARG A 123 -15.07 2.17 -10.83
N ALA A 124 -15.24 0.97 -11.38
CA ALA A 124 -16.57 0.46 -11.75
C ALA A 124 -17.46 0.30 -10.52
N VAL A 125 -16.91 -0.25 -9.43
CA VAL A 125 -17.62 -0.41 -8.15
C VAL A 125 -17.97 0.94 -7.54
N PHE A 126 -17.02 1.89 -7.46
CA PHE A 126 -17.26 3.24 -6.96
C PHE A 126 -18.27 3.99 -7.83
N SER A 127 -18.19 3.85 -9.16
CA SER A 127 -19.15 4.48 -10.08
C SER A 127 -20.55 3.90 -9.93
N ALA A 128 -20.68 2.59 -9.71
CA ALA A 128 -21.95 1.94 -9.41
C ALA A 128 -22.51 2.42 -8.06
N ALA A 129 -21.67 2.49 -7.02
CA ALA A 129 -22.06 3.00 -5.71
C ALA A 129 -22.50 4.47 -5.76
N LYS A 130 -21.78 5.31 -6.54
CA LYS A 130 -22.14 6.74 -6.72
C LYS A 130 -23.49 6.91 -7.43
N ARG A 131 -23.82 6.06 -8.39
CA ARG A 131 -25.09 6.10 -9.14
C ARG A 131 -26.25 5.40 -8.44
N GLY A 132 -25.94 4.48 -7.55
CA GLY A 132 -26.92 3.68 -6.82
C GLY A 132 -27.67 4.46 -5.74
N ARG A 133 -28.65 3.78 -5.12
CA ARG A 133 -29.34 4.31 -3.94
C ARG A 133 -28.35 4.52 -2.80
N LYS A 134 -28.31 5.72 -2.21
CA LYS A 134 -27.45 6.03 -1.07
C LYS A 134 -27.87 5.22 0.15
N THR A 135 -27.17 4.11 0.38
CA THR A 135 -27.38 3.24 1.54
C THR A 135 -26.84 3.93 2.80
N ARG A 136 -27.54 3.74 3.91
CA ARG A 136 -27.07 4.16 5.23
C ARG A 136 -26.20 3.04 5.83
N ILE A 137 -25.00 3.38 6.28
CA ILE A 137 -24.07 2.44 6.92
C ILE A 137 -23.80 2.94 8.34
N VAL A 138 -23.99 2.06 9.31
CA VAL A 138 -23.77 2.35 10.73
C VAL A 138 -22.33 1.97 11.12
N TYR A 139 -21.63 2.89 11.74
CA TYR A 139 -20.28 2.72 12.26
C TYR A 139 -20.34 2.76 13.79
N PRO A 140 -20.12 1.64 14.49
CA PRO A 140 -20.25 1.55 15.95
C PRO A 140 -19.19 2.36 16.69
N ASP A 141 -17.98 2.49 16.12
CA ASP A 141 -16.86 3.23 16.73
C ASP A 141 -16.79 4.67 16.22
N GLY A 142 -17.92 5.40 16.25
CA GLY A 142 -18.04 6.73 15.67
C GLY A 142 -17.21 7.81 16.34
N GLU A 143 -16.61 7.57 17.49
CA GLU A 143 -15.67 8.45 18.16
C GLU A 143 -14.20 8.21 17.73
N ASP A 144 -13.89 7.08 17.06
CA ASP A 144 -12.53 6.79 16.59
C ASP A 144 -12.16 7.73 15.43
N GLU A 145 -10.99 8.34 15.52
CA GLU A 145 -10.51 9.33 14.53
C GLU A 145 -10.40 8.74 13.12
N ARG A 146 -10.01 7.48 12.99
CA ARG A 146 -9.93 6.79 11.70
C ARG A 146 -11.31 6.58 11.09
N MET A 147 -12.32 6.30 11.94
CA MET A 147 -13.71 6.18 11.50
C MET A 147 -14.27 7.53 11.06
N LEU A 148 -13.93 8.61 11.75
CA LEU A 148 -14.33 9.97 11.36
C LEU A 148 -13.73 10.36 10.01
N ARG A 149 -12.44 10.11 9.78
CA ARG A 149 -11.77 10.33 8.49
C ARG A 149 -12.37 9.48 7.37
N ALA A 150 -12.66 8.20 7.65
CA ALA A 150 -13.31 7.32 6.69
C ALA A 150 -14.71 7.81 6.33
N ALA A 151 -15.51 8.21 7.32
CA ALA A 151 -16.85 8.77 7.12
C ALA A 151 -16.81 10.06 6.28
N GLN A 152 -15.84 10.94 6.56
CA GLN A 152 -15.63 12.17 5.79
C GLN A 152 -15.30 11.86 4.31
N THR A 153 -14.40 10.91 4.08
CA THR A 153 -14.04 10.46 2.73
C THR A 153 -15.26 9.89 2.00
N ILE A 154 -16.04 9.04 2.66
CA ILE A 154 -17.27 8.42 2.10
C ILE A 154 -18.29 9.49 1.72
N LEU A 155 -18.45 10.53 2.55
CA LEU A 155 -19.34 11.67 2.27
C LEU A 155 -18.83 12.47 1.08
N ASN A 156 -17.56 12.83 1.08
CA ASN A 156 -16.94 13.63 -0.01
C ASN A 156 -17.01 12.89 -1.34
N GLU A 157 -16.78 11.59 -1.33
CA GLU A 157 -16.91 10.73 -2.52
C GLU A 157 -18.35 10.44 -2.90
N GLY A 158 -19.32 10.79 -2.07
CA GLY A 158 -20.75 10.58 -2.33
C GLY A 158 -21.13 9.10 -2.46
N LEU A 159 -20.50 8.21 -1.70
CA LEU A 159 -20.70 6.76 -1.79
C LEU A 159 -21.93 6.30 -1.00
N THR A 160 -21.98 6.64 0.29
CA THR A 160 -23.05 6.24 1.20
C THR A 160 -23.40 7.36 2.18
N ARG A 161 -24.36 7.11 3.08
CA ARG A 161 -24.70 8.00 4.21
C ARG A 161 -24.20 7.33 5.51
N PRO A 162 -23.05 7.72 6.05
CA PRO A 162 -22.56 7.19 7.31
C PRO A 162 -23.43 7.63 8.48
N ILE A 163 -23.68 6.72 9.42
CA ILE A 163 -24.31 6.96 10.71
C ILE A 163 -23.26 6.56 11.77
N LEU A 164 -22.80 7.53 12.52
CA LEU A 164 -21.80 7.31 13.57
C LEU A 164 -22.51 7.07 14.91
N ILE A 165 -22.13 6.01 15.61
CA ILE A 165 -22.58 5.73 16.96
C ILE A 165 -21.53 6.25 17.94
N GLY A 166 -21.91 7.13 18.83
CA GLY A 166 -21.02 7.73 19.82
C GLY A 166 -21.66 8.97 20.47
N ARG A 167 -20.91 9.63 21.35
CA ARG A 167 -21.34 10.87 22.02
C ARG A 167 -21.24 12.03 21.02
N PRO A 168 -22.35 12.75 20.71
CA PRO A 168 -22.35 13.79 19.72
C PRO A 168 -21.31 14.88 19.98
N ASP A 169 -21.15 15.30 21.23
CA ASP A 169 -20.22 16.37 21.62
C ASP A 169 -18.76 15.96 21.36
N VAL A 170 -18.42 14.68 21.60
CA VAL A 170 -17.08 14.14 21.36
C VAL A 170 -16.81 14.05 19.86
N ILE A 171 -17.79 13.61 19.09
CA ILE A 171 -17.69 13.51 17.63
C ILE A 171 -17.49 14.92 17.03
N ALA A 172 -18.32 15.89 17.44
CA ALA A 172 -18.23 17.27 16.98
C ALA A 172 -16.85 17.88 17.28
N ALA A 173 -16.38 17.77 18.50
CA ALA A 173 -15.09 18.30 18.92
C ALA A 173 -13.89 17.68 18.17
N ARG A 174 -14.03 16.44 17.67
CA ARG A 174 -12.99 15.77 16.87
C ARG A 174 -13.04 16.12 15.39
N LEU A 175 -14.21 16.50 14.88
CA LEU A 175 -14.37 16.92 13.48
C LEU A 175 -13.90 18.39 13.26
N GLU A 176 -13.84 19.21 14.31
CA GLU A 176 -13.36 20.58 14.26
C GLU A 176 -11.83 20.72 14.32
N ARG A 177 -11.11 19.62 14.53
CA ARG A 177 -9.64 19.55 14.56
C ARG A 177 -9.06 19.13 13.23
#